data_03af57f3a9565b1b705e424c36e921d2
#
_entry.id   03af57f3a9565b1b705e424c36e921d2
#
_cell.length_a   1.000
_cell.length_b   1.000
_cell.length_c   1.000
_cell.angle_alpha   90.00
_cell.angle_beta   90.00
_cell.angle_gamma   90.00
#
_symmetry.space_group_name_H-M   'P 1'
#
loop_
_entity.id
_entity.type
_entity.pdbx_description
1 polymer ?
#
loop_
_entity_poly.entity_id
_entity_poly.type
_entity_poly.pdbx_seq_one_letter_code
_entity_poly.pdbx_strand_id
1 'polypeptide(L)'
;MKIIEFAYPNVPINEEQISLCLGFFDGIHLGHQTIIKKAKKEGYKVGVLTFDNSPAFVTGIINENLCLTSIADKAEYLSDMDVDFLYLMHFDKEATNITKDQFIHEVLKPLNPVKIFCGDDFTFGARGEGNAKYLSMYMPVEVVPLQKMDGVKIASRDIKKLIQTHRIQKANELLGRPYRINGLVVDGQHQGRSIDFPTANLKLDYPYVFPDFGVYMGYAEVYGKRYKAIINVGTHPTVIPLYKPIIEVHIIGFEGNIYGKDIFVEFIDYMRSEKKFDSVLELKEQLEKDREKAKNTLK
;
A
#
# COMPACT_ATOMS: atom_id res chain seq x y z
N MET A 1 5.80 15.50 -9.32
CA MET A 1 4.98 15.77 -8.11
C MET A 1 5.83 16.38 -7.01
N LYS A 2 5.35 17.41 -6.30
CA LYS A 2 6.00 17.98 -5.12
C LYS A 2 5.42 17.32 -3.86
N ILE A 3 6.29 16.78 -2.99
CA ILE A 3 5.90 16.21 -1.68
C ILE A 3 6.15 17.30 -0.63
N ILE A 4 5.13 17.57 0.19
CA ILE A 4 5.17 18.61 1.23
C ILE A 4 4.68 17.94 2.53
N GLU A 5 5.64 17.70 3.42
CA GLU A 5 5.38 17.12 4.74
C GLU A 5 5.19 18.24 5.76
N PHE A 6 4.21 18.10 6.62
CA PHE A 6 3.95 19.08 7.67
C PHE A 6 3.22 18.46 8.87
N ALA A 7 3.35 19.12 10.00
CA ALA A 7 2.57 18.83 11.21
C ALA A 7 1.73 20.06 11.58
N TYR A 8 0.52 19.82 12.07
CA TYR A 8 -0.30 20.89 12.65
C TYR A 8 0.39 21.46 13.90
N PRO A 9 0.38 22.80 14.11
CA PRO A 9 -0.34 23.83 13.35
C PRO A 9 0.46 24.43 12.16
N ASN A 10 1.64 23.93 11.83
CA ASN A 10 2.52 24.51 10.80
C ASN A 10 2.11 24.08 9.38
N VAL A 11 0.93 24.51 8.96
CA VAL A 11 0.38 24.18 7.65
C VAL A 11 1.02 25.02 6.55
N PRO A 12 1.48 24.43 5.43
CA PRO A 12 2.04 25.17 4.33
C PRO A 12 1.00 26.06 3.64
N ILE A 13 1.42 27.25 3.21
CA ILE A 13 0.58 28.11 2.38
C ILE A 13 0.87 27.79 0.91
N ASN A 14 -0.19 27.50 0.16
CA ASN A 14 -0.09 27.30 -1.27
C ASN A 14 -0.68 28.52 -2.01
N GLU A 15 0.14 29.18 -2.83
CA GLU A 15 -0.29 30.34 -3.60
C GLU A 15 -1.11 29.96 -4.85
N GLU A 16 -0.91 28.74 -5.35
CA GLU A 16 -1.61 28.24 -6.53
C GLU A 16 -2.99 27.69 -6.16
N GLN A 17 -3.97 27.93 -7.03
CA GLN A 17 -5.28 27.31 -6.92
C GLN A 17 -5.21 25.83 -7.34
N ILE A 18 -5.77 24.94 -6.54
CA ILE A 18 -5.72 23.48 -6.76
C ILE A 18 -7.07 22.80 -6.64
N SER A 19 -7.23 21.70 -7.37
CA SER A 19 -8.24 20.67 -7.07
C SER A 19 -7.68 19.76 -5.98
N LEU A 20 -8.29 19.73 -4.78
CA LEU A 20 -7.72 19.02 -3.63
C LEU A 20 -8.52 17.75 -3.31
N CYS A 21 -7.85 16.60 -3.37
CA CYS A 21 -8.40 15.30 -2.97
C CYS A 21 -8.12 15.04 -1.49
N LEU A 22 -9.16 14.67 -0.72
CA LEU A 22 -9.05 14.36 0.71
C LEU A 22 -9.28 12.89 0.97
N GLY A 23 -8.38 12.27 1.74
CA GLY A 23 -8.51 10.88 2.17
C GLY A 23 -7.21 10.28 2.70
N PHE A 24 -7.29 9.09 3.29
CA PHE A 24 -6.09 8.36 3.72
C PHE A 24 -5.35 7.71 2.54
N PHE A 25 -6.05 7.41 1.45
CA PHE A 25 -5.52 6.87 0.19
C PHE A 25 -4.65 5.61 0.39
N ASP A 26 -4.99 4.77 1.36
CA ASP A 26 -4.28 3.51 1.56
C ASP A 26 -4.56 2.54 0.41
N GLY A 27 -3.48 2.11 -0.26
CA GLY A 27 -3.54 1.24 -1.42
C GLY A 27 -3.86 1.93 -2.75
N ILE A 28 -4.27 3.19 -2.79
CA ILE A 28 -4.69 3.91 -4.02
C ILE A 28 -5.48 3.00 -4.97
N HIS A 29 -6.49 2.32 -4.42
CA HIS A 29 -7.38 1.41 -5.14
C HIS A 29 -8.26 2.15 -6.17
N LEU A 30 -8.96 1.41 -7.02
CA LEU A 30 -9.77 1.97 -8.11
C LEU A 30 -10.74 3.07 -7.65
N GLY A 31 -11.28 2.97 -6.42
CA GLY A 31 -12.11 4.04 -5.83
C GLY A 31 -11.33 5.34 -5.62
N HIS A 32 -10.13 5.26 -5.05
CA HIS A 32 -9.25 6.41 -4.88
C HIS A 32 -8.81 7.01 -6.21
N GLN A 33 -8.46 6.16 -7.18
CA GLN A 33 -8.09 6.59 -8.53
C GLN A 33 -9.22 7.36 -9.21
N THR A 34 -10.48 6.99 -8.95
CA THR A 34 -11.65 7.71 -9.50
C THR A 34 -11.76 9.13 -8.93
N ILE A 35 -11.48 9.32 -7.63
CA ILE A 35 -11.46 10.65 -6.99
C ILE A 35 -10.42 11.54 -7.68
N ILE A 36 -9.19 11.04 -7.84
CA ILE A 36 -8.09 11.77 -8.48
C ILE A 36 -8.40 12.10 -9.95
N LYS A 37 -8.90 11.12 -10.70
CA LYS A 37 -9.32 11.33 -12.11
C LYS A 37 -10.40 12.38 -12.27
N LYS A 38 -11.31 12.52 -11.31
CA LYS A 38 -12.32 13.58 -11.31
C LYS A 38 -11.71 14.94 -11.03
N ALA A 39 -10.81 15.03 -10.03
CA ALA A 39 -10.11 16.26 -9.71
C ALA A 39 -9.30 16.80 -10.90
N LYS A 40 -8.66 15.93 -11.67
CA LYS A 40 -7.91 16.30 -12.90
C LYS A 40 -8.78 16.93 -13.98
N LYS A 41 -10.07 16.58 -14.06
CA LYS A 41 -10.99 17.13 -15.08
C LYS A 41 -11.34 18.59 -14.88
N GLU A 42 -11.09 19.16 -13.71
CA GLU A 42 -11.34 20.58 -13.43
C GLU A 42 -10.32 21.52 -14.10
N GLY A 43 -9.20 20.98 -14.59
CA GLY A 43 -8.16 21.77 -15.28
C GLY A 43 -7.22 22.56 -14.37
N TYR A 44 -7.34 22.40 -13.05
CA TYR A 44 -6.39 22.92 -12.06
C TYR A 44 -5.32 21.88 -11.74
N LYS A 45 -4.21 22.32 -11.13
CA LYS A 45 -3.26 21.39 -10.52
C LYS A 45 -3.94 20.56 -9.45
N VAL A 46 -3.54 19.30 -9.34
CA VAL A 46 -4.14 18.35 -8.40
C VAL A 46 -3.28 18.22 -7.16
N GLY A 47 -3.88 18.47 -6.00
CA GLY A 47 -3.31 18.16 -4.69
C GLY A 47 -3.99 16.95 -4.06
N VAL A 48 -3.23 16.16 -3.34
CA VAL A 48 -3.74 15.08 -2.46
C VAL A 48 -3.30 15.38 -1.04
N LEU A 49 -4.24 15.54 -0.11
CA LEU A 49 -3.98 15.62 1.32
C LEU A 49 -4.23 14.25 1.94
N THR A 50 -3.18 13.69 2.54
CA THR A 50 -3.20 12.39 3.20
C THR A 50 -2.38 12.43 4.49
N PHE A 51 -2.31 11.29 5.19
CA PHE A 51 -1.64 11.17 6.48
C PHE A 51 -0.53 10.12 6.41
N ASP A 52 0.49 10.29 7.24
CA ASP A 52 1.58 9.32 7.43
C ASP A 52 1.14 8.10 8.24
N ASN A 53 0.26 8.32 9.24
CA ASN A 53 -0.33 7.27 10.05
C ASN A 53 -1.82 7.11 9.78
N SER A 54 -2.34 5.88 9.93
CA SER A 54 -3.78 5.64 9.86
C SER A 54 -4.51 6.36 10.99
N PRO A 55 -5.49 7.24 10.70
CA PRO A 55 -6.31 7.86 11.75
C PRO A 55 -6.96 6.85 12.68
N ALA A 56 -7.41 5.71 12.17
CA ALA A 56 -8.00 4.65 12.97
C ALA A 56 -7.01 4.00 13.95
N PHE A 57 -5.73 3.94 13.60
CA PHE A 57 -4.68 3.45 14.49
C PHE A 57 -4.37 4.47 15.58
N VAL A 58 -4.14 5.72 15.22
CA VAL A 58 -3.78 6.78 16.18
C VAL A 58 -4.91 7.03 17.21
N THR A 59 -6.18 6.89 16.77
CA THR A 59 -7.36 7.00 17.63
C THR A 59 -7.67 5.72 18.42
N GLY A 60 -6.91 4.64 18.23
CA GLY A 60 -7.09 3.36 18.94
C GLY A 60 -8.29 2.53 18.49
N ILE A 61 -8.89 2.83 17.32
CA ILE A 61 -9.97 2.03 16.73
C ILE A 61 -9.42 0.68 16.23
N ILE A 62 -8.18 0.66 15.74
CA ILE A 62 -7.44 -0.54 15.34
C ILE A 62 -6.13 -0.62 16.12
N ASN A 63 -5.68 -1.85 16.41
CA ASN A 63 -4.48 -2.08 17.21
C ASN A 63 -3.17 -2.11 16.42
N GLU A 64 -3.26 -2.22 15.08
CA GLU A 64 -2.10 -2.33 14.20
C GLU A 64 -2.21 -1.33 13.05
N ASN A 65 -1.09 -0.66 12.75
CA ASN A 65 -1.02 0.31 11.64
C ASN A 65 -0.64 -0.37 10.31
N LEU A 66 -1.25 -1.52 9.99
CA LEU A 66 -0.96 -2.22 8.74
C LEU A 66 -1.54 -1.45 7.55
N CYS A 67 -0.72 -1.21 6.54
CA CYS A 67 -1.07 -0.46 5.34
C CYS A 67 -0.86 -1.28 4.05
N LEU A 68 -1.61 -0.96 3.01
CA LEU A 68 -1.46 -1.55 1.68
C LEU A 68 -0.28 -0.96 0.90
N THR A 69 0.10 0.28 1.22
CA THR A 69 1.17 1.02 0.55
C THR A 69 2.01 1.78 1.57
N SER A 70 3.31 1.78 1.38
CA SER A 70 4.19 2.73 2.07
C SER A 70 3.94 4.17 1.59
N ILE A 71 4.52 5.15 2.28
CA ILE A 71 4.47 6.55 1.85
C ILE A 71 5.20 6.70 0.50
N ALA A 72 6.32 6.00 0.32
CA ALA A 72 7.07 6.01 -0.94
C ALA A 72 6.26 5.40 -2.09
N ASP A 73 5.62 4.24 -1.89
CA ASP A 73 4.72 3.64 -2.90
C ASP A 73 3.54 4.58 -3.23
N LYS A 74 2.96 5.20 -2.20
CA LYS A 74 1.87 6.16 -2.38
C LYS A 74 2.31 7.34 -3.24
N ALA A 75 3.50 7.89 -2.97
CA ALA A 75 4.06 8.98 -3.75
C ALA A 75 4.33 8.59 -5.21
N GLU A 76 4.88 7.40 -5.45
CA GLU A 76 5.11 6.86 -6.79
C GLU A 76 3.80 6.74 -7.56
N TYR A 77 2.79 6.03 -7.00
CA TYR A 77 1.50 5.85 -7.67
C TYR A 77 0.73 7.15 -7.91
N LEU A 78 0.84 8.14 -7.02
CA LEU A 78 0.23 9.45 -7.23
C LEU A 78 0.97 10.23 -8.32
N SER A 79 2.29 10.10 -8.40
CA SER A 79 3.10 10.69 -9.46
C SER A 79 2.75 10.12 -10.83
N ASP A 80 2.56 8.79 -10.93
CA ASP A 80 2.12 8.11 -12.15
C ASP A 80 0.70 8.53 -12.60
N MET A 81 -0.08 9.09 -11.69
CA MET A 81 -1.39 9.65 -11.98
C MET A 81 -1.35 11.16 -12.29
N ASP A 82 -0.15 11.74 -12.46
CA ASP A 82 0.09 13.17 -12.69
C ASP A 82 -0.52 14.07 -11.60
N VAL A 83 -0.41 13.65 -10.34
CA VAL A 83 -0.71 14.51 -9.19
C VAL A 83 0.43 15.52 -9.03
N ASP A 84 0.10 16.81 -8.82
CA ASP A 84 1.09 17.87 -8.72
C ASP A 84 1.66 18.02 -7.31
N PHE A 85 0.79 17.85 -6.29
CA PHE A 85 1.15 18.05 -4.89
C PHE A 85 0.68 16.88 -4.03
N LEU A 86 1.58 16.29 -3.25
CA LEU A 86 1.27 15.40 -2.14
C LEU A 86 1.50 16.14 -0.83
N TYR A 87 0.42 16.51 -0.15
CA TYR A 87 0.44 17.07 1.19
C TYR A 87 0.35 15.91 2.18
N LEU A 88 1.46 15.61 2.84
CA LEU A 88 1.56 14.56 3.84
C LEU A 88 1.50 15.19 5.23
N MET A 89 0.34 15.14 5.85
CA MET A 89 0.15 15.64 7.20
C MET A 89 0.56 14.58 8.22
N HIS A 90 1.43 14.94 9.15
CA HIS A 90 1.75 14.10 10.29
C HIS A 90 0.51 13.96 11.19
N PHE A 91 0.02 12.74 11.34
CA PHE A 91 -1.18 12.46 12.10
C PHE A 91 -0.84 11.78 13.42
N ASP A 92 -0.77 12.58 14.47
CA ASP A 92 -0.47 12.19 15.84
C ASP A 92 -1.65 12.47 16.79
N LYS A 93 -1.42 12.37 18.08
CA LYS A 93 -2.44 12.65 19.10
C LYS A 93 -2.93 14.10 19.09
N GLU A 94 -2.09 15.06 18.73
CA GLU A 94 -2.48 16.47 18.62
C GLU A 94 -3.44 16.65 17.43
N ALA A 95 -3.11 16.06 16.30
CA ALA A 95 -3.95 16.08 15.11
C ALA A 95 -5.34 15.47 15.35
N THR A 96 -5.48 14.49 16.28
CA THR A 96 -6.80 13.91 16.62
C THR A 96 -7.75 14.89 17.30
N ASN A 97 -7.23 15.98 17.87
CA ASN A 97 -8.02 17.00 18.59
C ASN A 97 -8.42 18.20 17.72
N ILE A 98 -7.95 18.26 16.46
CA ILE A 98 -8.30 19.34 15.53
C ILE A 98 -9.81 19.29 15.28
N THR A 99 -10.51 20.35 15.66
CA THR A 99 -11.96 20.46 15.42
C THR A 99 -12.25 20.55 13.92
N LYS A 100 -13.49 20.25 13.52
CA LYS A 100 -13.88 20.37 12.11
C LYS A 100 -13.69 21.80 11.56
N ASP A 101 -13.90 22.82 12.39
CA ASP A 101 -13.72 24.22 11.99
C ASP A 101 -12.25 24.57 11.85
N GLN A 102 -11.41 24.16 12.77
CA GLN A 102 -9.96 24.31 12.66
C GLN A 102 -9.41 23.60 11.42
N PHE A 103 -9.85 22.37 11.14
CA PHE A 103 -9.43 21.66 9.95
C PHE A 103 -9.77 22.44 8.67
N ILE A 104 -10.96 23.04 8.60
CA ILE A 104 -11.35 23.88 7.43
C ILE A 104 -10.51 25.15 7.37
N HIS A 105 -10.42 25.90 8.48
CA HIS A 105 -9.85 27.25 8.46
C HIS A 105 -8.33 27.25 8.52
N GLU A 106 -7.74 26.29 9.24
CA GLU A 106 -6.31 26.29 9.55
C GLU A 106 -5.54 25.23 8.72
N VAL A 107 -6.22 24.20 8.19
CA VAL A 107 -5.59 23.18 7.33
C VAL A 107 -5.98 23.35 5.86
N LEU A 108 -7.28 23.36 5.55
CA LEU A 108 -7.70 23.34 4.15
C LEU A 108 -7.55 24.71 3.46
N LYS A 109 -7.97 25.81 4.09
CA LYS A 109 -7.88 27.14 3.45
C LYS A 109 -6.47 27.56 3.08
N PRO A 110 -5.42 27.35 3.90
CA PRO A 110 -4.04 27.65 3.52
C PRO A 110 -3.57 26.91 2.26
N LEU A 111 -4.11 25.73 1.97
CA LEU A 111 -3.79 24.96 0.76
C LEU A 111 -4.48 25.51 -0.51
N ASN A 112 -5.32 26.53 -0.39
CA ASN A 112 -5.96 27.27 -1.48
C ASN A 112 -6.76 26.39 -2.48
N PRO A 113 -7.66 25.49 -1.99
CA PRO A 113 -8.45 24.65 -2.89
C PRO A 113 -9.58 25.44 -3.56
N VAL A 114 -9.69 25.32 -4.89
CA VAL A 114 -10.87 25.79 -5.64
C VAL A 114 -12.06 24.85 -5.47
N LYS A 115 -11.76 23.55 -5.32
CA LYS A 115 -12.76 22.51 -5.13
C LYS A 115 -12.15 21.31 -4.43
N ILE A 116 -12.91 20.72 -3.53
CA ILE A 116 -12.55 19.51 -2.78
C ILE A 116 -13.18 18.29 -3.44
N PHE A 117 -12.43 17.18 -3.45
CA PHE A 117 -12.89 15.86 -3.92
C PHE A 117 -12.67 14.83 -2.81
N CYS A 118 -13.72 14.13 -2.42
CA CYS A 118 -13.64 13.10 -1.39
C CYS A 118 -14.65 11.97 -1.65
N GLY A 119 -14.49 10.84 -0.97
CA GLY A 119 -15.49 9.76 -0.95
C GLY A 119 -16.74 10.15 -0.17
N ASP A 120 -17.83 9.41 -0.36
CA ASP A 120 -19.10 9.62 0.35
C ASP A 120 -19.02 9.23 1.85
N ASP A 121 -18.01 8.46 2.25
CA ASP A 121 -17.75 8.10 3.64
C ASP A 121 -16.68 9.00 4.32
N PHE A 122 -16.28 10.08 3.66
CA PHE A 122 -15.25 10.98 4.18
C PHE A 122 -15.76 11.73 5.43
N THR A 123 -14.96 11.63 6.49
CA THR A 123 -15.15 12.39 7.73
C THR A 123 -13.84 13.03 8.16
N PHE A 124 -13.91 14.13 8.89
CA PHE A 124 -12.76 14.89 9.39
C PHE A 124 -13.06 15.59 10.71
N GLY A 125 -12.01 16.14 11.31
CA GLY A 125 -12.10 16.77 12.62
C GLY A 125 -12.16 15.77 13.77
N ALA A 126 -12.11 16.28 14.98
CA ALA A 126 -12.13 15.46 16.19
C ALA A 126 -13.30 14.47 16.19
N ARG A 127 -13.03 13.19 16.40
CA ARG A 127 -14.01 12.10 16.38
C ARG A 127 -14.81 11.99 15.07
N GLY A 128 -14.33 12.56 13.95
CA GLY A 128 -15.03 12.54 12.67
C GLY A 128 -16.31 13.36 12.64
N GLU A 129 -16.40 14.44 13.42
CA GLU A 129 -17.59 15.29 13.53
C GLU A 129 -17.91 16.10 12.26
N GLY A 130 -16.94 16.31 11.39
CA GLY A 130 -17.09 16.93 10.08
C GLY A 130 -17.36 15.89 8.99
N ASN A 131 -18.11 16.27 7.97
CA ASN A 131 -18.37 15.45 6.78
C ASN A 131 -18.44 16.34 5.53
N ALA A 132 -18.57 15.74 4.35
CA ALA A 132 -18.61 16.44 3.08
C ALA A 132 -19.75 17.49 3.00
N LYS A 133 -20.92 17.21 3.60
CA LYS A 133 -22.04 18.15 3.66
C LYS A 133 -21.70 19.39 4.50
N TYR A 134 -21.05 19.19 5.65
CA TYR A 134 -20.58 20.32 6.47
C TYR A 134 -19.53 21.15 5.73
N LEU A 135 -18.57 20.48 5.08
CA LEU A 135 -17.51 21.13 4.31
C LEU A 135 -18.05 21.96 3.15
N SER A 136 -19.15 21.51 2.51
CA SER A 136 -19.79 22.23 1.39
C SER A 136 -20.40 23.58 1.75
N MET A 137 -20.56 23.88 3.04
CA MET A 137 -20.97 25.22 3.50
C MET A 137 -19.85 26.26 3.41
N TYR A 138 -18.59 25.83 3.27
CA TYR A 138 -17.42 26.71 3.28
C TYR A 138 -16.69 26.77 1.94
N MET A 139 -16.78 25.73 1.14
CA MET A 139 -16.10 25.64 -0.17
C MET A 139 -16.76 24.61 -1.08
N PRO A 140 -16.58 24.67 -2.42
CA PRO A 140 -17.11 23.68 -3.34
C PRO A 140 -16.57 22.28 -3.03
N VAL A 141 -17.48 21.30 -2.90
CA VAL A 141 -17.14 19.89 -2.64
C VAL A 141 -17.81 18.99 -3.66
N GLU A 142 -17.05 18.11 -4.28
CA GLU A 142 -17.56 17.00 -5.07
C GLU A 142 -17.39 15.68 -4.32
N VAL A 143 -18.52 15.10 -3.94
CA VAL A 143 -18.55 13.76 -3.34
C VAL A 143 -18.54 12.73 -4.45
N VAL A 144 -17.50 11.91 -4.49
CA VAL A 144 -17.36 10.83 -5.45
C VAL A 144 -17.99 9.57 -4.89
N PRO A 145 -19.04 9.03 -5.54
CA PRO A 145 -19.67 7.81 -5.08
C PRO A 145 -18.66 6.66 -5.00
N LEU A 146 -18.78 5.85 -3.96
CA LEU A 146 -17.94 4.68 -3.80
C LEU A 146 -18.07 3.74 -4.99
N GLN A 147 -16.92 3.40 -5.57
CA GLN A 147 -16.86 2.41 -6.64
C GLN A 147 -17.26 1.04 -6.11
N LYS A 148 -18.00 0.31 -6.92
CA LYS A 148 -18.38 -1.09 -6.64
C LYS A 148 -17.83 -1.98 -7.76
N MET A 149 -17.39 -3.17 -7.39
CA MET A 149 -17.07 -4.24 -8.33
C MET A 149 -17.90 -5.46 -7.92
N ASP A 150 -18.64 -6.03 -8.86
CA ASP A 150 -19.59 -7.14 -8.61
C ASP A 150 -20.60 -6.84 -7.47
N GLY A 151 -21.04 -5.57 -7.37
CA GLY A 151 -21.96 -5.10 -6.32
C GLY A 151 -21.32 -4.82 -4.95
N VAL A 152 -20.04 -5.15 -4.75
CA VAL A 152 -19.31 -4.96 -3.50
C VAL A 152 -18.53 -3.63 -3.54
N LYS A 153 -18.60 -2.85 -2.47
CA LYS A 153 -17.84 -1.62 -2.29
C LYS A 153 -16.33 -1.91 -2.32
N ILE A 154 -15.58 -1.06 -3.03
CA ILE A 154 -14.11 -1.10 -3.01
C ILE A 154 -13.61 -0.28 -1.83
N ALA A 155 -13.02 -0.94 -0.84
CA ALA A 155 -12.45 -0.30 0.34
C ALA A 155 -11.13 -0.94 0.75
N SER A 156 -10.20 -0.15 1.29
CA SER A 156 -8.87 -0.62 1.73
C SER A 156 -8.99 -1.78 2.74
N ARG A 157 -9.96 -1.73 3.66
CA ARG A 157 -10.21 -2.80 4.63
C ARG A 157 -10.52 -4.15 3.97
N ASP A 158 -11.36 -4.13 2.93
CA ASP A 158 -11.75 -5.36 2.25
C ASP A 158 -10.59 -5.92 1.41
N ILE A 159 -9.78 -5.04 0.80
CA ILE A 159 -8.56 -5.43 0.09
C ILE A 159 -7.56 -6.06 1.07
N LYS A 160 -7.34 -5.50 2.26
CA LYS A 160 -6.50 -6.08 3.30
C LYS A 160 -6.95 -7.51 3.64
N LYS A 161 -8.25 -7.71 3.85
CA LYS A 161 -8.82 -9.03 4.13
C LYS A 161 -8.61 -10.01 2.99
N LEU A 162 -8.74 -9.59 1.74
CA LEU A 162 -8.47 -10.44 0.56
C LEU A 162 -7.01 -10.90 0.53
N ILE A 163 -6.06 -10.01 0.80
CA ILE A 163 -4.63 -10.32 0.88
C ILE A 163 -4.38 -11.34 2.01
N GLN A 164 -4.94 -11.12 3.19
CA GLN A 164 -4.81 -11.97 4.37
C GLN A 164 -5.57 -13.31 4.27
N THR A 165 -6.26 -13.59 3.15
CA THR A 165 -7.02 -14.83 2.92
C THR A 165 -6.69 -15.45 1.57
N HIS A 166 -5.45 -15.31 1.07
CA HIS A 166 -4.93 -15.85 -0.19
C HIS A 166 -5.65 -15.38 -1.47
N ARG A 167 -6.57 -14.43 -1.38
CA ARG A 167 -7.36 -13.97 -2.52
C ARG A 167 -6.66 -12.83 -3.27
N ILE A 168 -5.39 -13.05 -3.61
CA ILE A 168 -4.49 -12.03 -4.19
C ILE A 168 -5.02 -11.51 -5.52
N GLN A 169 -5.49 -12.39 -6.41
CA GLN A 169 -6.03 -11.97 -7.71
C GLN A 169 -7.18 -10.97 -7.54
N LYS A 170 -8.12 -11.25 -6.61
CA LYS A 170 -9.24 -10.35 -6.35
C LYS A 170 -8.79 -9.02 -5.72
N ALA A 171 -7.79 -9.07 -4.82
CA ALA A 171 -7.18 -7.85 -4.27
C ALA A 171 -6.56 -6.99 -5.38
N ASN A 172 -5.83 -7.62 -6.31
CA ASN A 172 -5.20 -6.96 -7.45
C ASN A 172 -6.23 -6.32 -8.40
N GLU A 173 -7.36 -7.00 -8.65
CA GLU A 173 -8.48 -6.42 -9.42
C GLU A 173 -9.00 -5.13 -8.77
N LEU A 174 -9.19 -5.11 -7.44
CA LEU A 174 -9.69 -3.94 -6.71
C LEU A 174 -8.65 -2.82 -6.61
N LEU A 175 -7.37 -3.17 -6.56
CA LEU A 175 -6.26 -2.22 -6.61
C LEU A 175 -6.06 -1.64 -8.02
N GLY A 176 -6.44 -2.39 -9.06
CA GLY A 176 -6.15 -2.07 -10.47
C GLY A 176 -4.69 -2.33 -10.85
N ARG A 177 -3.94 -3.05 -10.00
CA ARG A 177 -2.55 -3.45 -10.20
C ARG A 177 -2.16 -4.56 -9.22
N PRO A 178 -1.01 -5.25 -9.42
CA PRO A 178 -0.50 -6.19 -8.44
C PRO A 178 -0.26 -5.53 -7.07
N TYR A 179 -0.58 -6.28 -6.01
CA TYR A 179 -0.17 -5.91 -4.66
C TYR A 179 1.35 -6.02 -4.55
N ARG A 180 1.98 -4.95 -4.09
CA ARG A 180 3.44 -4.81 -4.04
C ARG A 180 3.89 -4.44 -2.64
N ILE A 181 5.03 -5.00 -2.24
CA ILE A 181 5.77 -4.60 -1.05
C ILE A 181 7.21 -4.25 -1.44
N ASN A 182 7.85 -3.40 -0.66
CA ASN A 182 9.27 -3.10 -0.76
C ASN A 182 10.01 -3.64 0.46
N GLY A 183 11.19 -4.22 0.27
CA GLY A 183 12.02 -4.71 1.36
C GLY A 183 13.50 -4.73 1.04
N LEU A 184 14.29 -4.55 2.09
CA LEU A 184 15.74 -4.67 2.06
C LEU A 184 16.14 -6.15 2.05
N VAL A 185 16.95 -6.55 1.08
CA VAL A 185 17.50 -7.91 1.03
C VAL A 185 18.55 -8.06 2.12
N VAL A 186 18.27 -8.94 3.07
CA VAL A 186 19.15 -9.25 4.20
C VAL A 186 19.70 -10.67 4.12
N ASP A 187 20.73 -10.93 4.90
CA ASP A 187 21.30 -12.25 5.01
C ASP A 187 20.33 -13.24 5.67
N GLY A 188 20.28 -14.46 5.18
CA GLY A 188 19.40 -15.54 5.64
C GLY A 188 20.15 -16.82 5.93
N GLN A 189 19.43 -17.93 6.14
CA GLN A 189 20.02 -19.22 6.50
C GLN A 189 20.74 -19.94 5.35
N HIS A 190 20.74 -19.40 4.13
CA HIS A 190 21.40 -19.93 2.91
C HIS A 190 21.01 -21.37 2.50
N GLN A 191 19.97 -21.96 3.10
CA GLN A 191 19.57 -23.35 2.80
C GLN A 191 19.23 -23.55 1.32
N GLY A 192 18.64 -22.56 0.66
CA GLY A 192 18.29 -22.64 -0.76
C GLY A 192 19.52 -22.74 -1.70
N ARG A 193 20.68 -22.21 -1.31
CA ARG A 193 21.89 -22.28 -2.16
C ARG A 193 22.41 -23.70 -2.33
N SER A 194 22.31 -24.54 -1.29
CA SER A 194 22.79 -25.94 -1.33
C SER A 194 21.97 -26.83 -2.26
N ILE A 195 20.79 -26.36 -2.70
CA ILE A 195 19.86 -27.10 -3.56
C ILE A 195 19.60 -26.41 -4.91
N ASP A 196 20.45 -25.47 -5.32
CA ASP A 196 20.29 -24.66 -6.54
C ASP A 196 19.00 -23.81 -6.59
N PHE A 197 18.52 -23.38 -5.42
CA PHE A 197 17.32 -22.58 -5.27
C PHE A 197 17.54 -21.34 -4.37
N PRO A 198 18.45 -20.43 -4.77
CA PRO A 198 18.81 -19.27 -3.95
C PRO A 198 17.57 -18.38 -3.69
N THR A 199 17.39 -17.97 -2.44
CA THR A 199 16.31 -17.06 -2.03
C THR A 199 16.88 -15.77 -1.44
N ALA A 200 16.22 -14.65 -1.70
CA ALA A 200 16.45 -13.37 -1.05
C ALA A 200 15.49 -13.25 0.14
N ASN A 201 16.02 -13.01 1.33
CA ASN A 201 15.25 -12.75 2.54
C ASN A 201 14.95 -11.26 2.63
N LEU A 202 13.71 -10.87 2.83
CA LEU A 202 13.32 -9.47 2.91
C LEU A 202 13.07 -9.03 4.34
N LYS A 203 13.77 -7.97 4.74
CA LYS A 203 13.43 -7.17 5.92
C LYS A 203 12.54 -6.02 5.47
N LEU A 204 11.34 -5.93 6.04
CA LEU A 204 10.42 -4.84 5.76
C LEU A 204 10.55 -3.78 6.85
N ASP A 205 10.79 -2.54 6.44
CA ASP A 205 10.88 -1.39 7.35
C ASP A 205 9.55 -0.63 7.46
N TYR A 206 8.52 -1.04 6.68
CA TYR A 206 7.18 -0.48 6.71
C TYR A 206 6.14 -1.53 7.13
N PRO A 207 5.08 -1.18 7.88
CA PRO A 207 4.05 -2.11 8.34
C PRO A 207 3.06 -2.46 7.22
N TYR A 208 3.52 -3.19 6.22
CA TYR A 208 2.65 -3.71 5.17
C TYR A 208 1.68 -4.77 5.68
N VAL A 209 0.53 -4.86 5.02
CA VAL A 209 -0.36 -6.01 5.15
C VAL A 209 0.32 -7.22 4.53
N PHE A 210 0.51 -8.28 5.32
CA PHE A 210 1.10 -9.52 4.82
C PHE A 210 0.03 -10.42 4.20
N PRO A 211 0.32 -11.04 3.04
CA PRO A 211 -0.41 -12.24 2.63
C PRO A 211 -0.31 -13.32 3.70
N ASP A 212 -1.34 -14.16 3.83
CA ASP A 212 -1.30 -15.29 4.75
C ASP A 212 -0.20 -16.30 4.35
N PHE A 213 0.21 -17.16 5.29
CA PHE A 213 1.33 -18.07 5.09
C PHE A 213 1.14 -18.99 3.90
N GLY A 214 2.18 -19.12 3.09
CA GLY A 214 2.16 -19.98 1.91
C GLY A 214 3.09 -19.53 0.81
N VAL A 215 3.01 -20.22 -0.30
CA VAL A 215 3.82 -19.96 -1.48
C VAL A 215 2.98 -19.24 -2.54
N TYR A 216 3.52 -18.20 -3.08
CA TYR A 216 2.90 -17.33 -4.08
C TYR A 216 3.78 -17.26 -5.33
N MET A 217 3.16 -17.00 -6.47
CA MET A 217 3.88 -16.57 -7.66
C MET A 217 3.72 -15.06 -7.86
N GLY A 218 4.73 -14.46 -8.43
CA GLY A 218 4.74 -13.04 -8.69
C GLY A 218 5.98 -12.57 -9.40
N TYR A 219 6.34 -11.34 -9.16
CA TYR A 219 7.54 -10.75 -9.75
C TYR A 219 8.39 -10.09 -8.68
N ALA A 220 9.70 -10.07 -8.93
CA ALA A 220 10.65 -9.24 -8.21
C ALA A 220 11.26 -8.22 -9.16
N GLU A 221 11.30 -6.95 -8.75
CA GLU A 221 12.02 -5.92 -9.49
C GLU A 221 13.37 -5.67 -8.84
N VAL A 222 14.42 -5.89 -9.62
CA VAL A 222 15.82 -5.77 -9.20
C VAL A 222 16.53 -4.86 -10.20
N TYR A 223 17.10 -3.75 -9.74
CA TYR A 223 17.79 -2.77 -10.59
C TYR A 223 16.91 -2.27 -11.76
N GLY A 224 15.61 -2.04 -11.51
CA GLY A 224 14.66 -1.58 -12.51
C GLY A 224 14.26 -2.64 -13.55
N LYS A 225 14.69 -3.91 -13.37
CA LYS A 225 14.29 -5.03 -14.22
C LYS A 225 13.39 -5.98 -13.47
N ARG A 226 12.28 -6.35 -14.10
CA ARG A 226 11.25 -7.25 -13.55
C ARG A 226 11.55 -8.70 -13.93
N TYR A 227 11.60 -9.57 -12.92
CA TYR A 227 11.85 -11.01 -13.03
C TYR A 227 10.65 -11.79 -12.47
N LYS A 228 10.35 -12.93 -13.05
CA LYS A 228 9.39 -13.89 -12.45
C LYS A 228 9.95 -14.37 -11.11
N ALA A 229 9.08 -14.59 -10.13
CA ALA A 229 9.50 -14.98 -8.80
C ALA A 229 8.54 -15.97 -8.14
N ILE A 230 9.07 -16.76 -7.22
CA ILE A 230 8.33 -17.52 -6.23
C ILE A 230 8.58 -16.86 -4.89
N ILE A 231 7.50 -16.62 -4.16
CA ILE A 231 7.53 -15.87 -2.90
C ILE A 231 6.99 -16.79 -1.80
N ASN A 232 7.80 -17.08 -0.81
CA ASN A 232 7.37 -17.78 0.39
C ASN A 232 7.09 -16.77 1.49
N VAL A 233 5.89 -16.82 2.06
CA VAL A 233 5.49 -16.06 3.25
C VAL A 233 5.34 -17.06 4.37
N GLY A 234 6.22 -17.00 5.37
CA GLY A 234 6.27 -17.97 6.45
C GLY A 234 6.70 -17.37 7.78
N THR A 235 7.00 -18.23 8.76
CA THR A 235 7.51 -17.83 10.08
C THR A 235 8.85 -18.49 10.34
N HIS A 236 9.73 -17.83 11.10
CA HIS A 236 10.90 -18.52 11.67
C HIS A 236 10.47 -19.48 12.77
N PRO A 237 10.95 -20.74 12.76
CA PRO A 237 10.64 -21.70 13.81
C PRO A 237 11.32 -21.42 15.16
N THR A 238 12.05 -20.33 15.34
CA THR A 238 12.89 -20.09 16.54
C THR A 238 12.49 -18.85 17.35
N VAL A 239 11.93 -19.13 18.52
CA VAL A 239 12.24 -18.58 19.87
C VAL A 239 11.79 -17.16 20.28
N ILE A 240 11.09 -16.37 19.52
CA ILE A 240 10.51 -15.12 20.04
C ILE A 240 9.04 -14.99 19.64
N PRO A 241 8.09 -14.72 20.56
CA PRO A 241 6.65 -14.71 20.26
C PRO A 241 6.14 -13.45 19.54
N LEU A 242 6.99 -12.75 18.82
CA LEU A 242 6.61 -11.71 17.89
C LEU A 242 6.65 -12.31 16.47
N TYR A 243 5.53 -12.90 16.08
CA TYR A 243 5.31 -13.42 14.73
C TYR A 243 5.41 -12.31 13.67
N LYS A 244 6.66 -11.93 13.31
CA LYS A 244 6.86 -11.15 12.09
C LYS A 244 6.97 -12.16 10.94
N PRO A 245 6.09 -12.10 9.93
CA PRO A 245 6.21 -12.92 8.75
C PRO A 245 7.57 -12.70 8.07
N ILE A 246 8.15 -13.77 7.55
CA ILE A 246 9.36 -13.71 6.72
C ILE A 246 8.94 -13.84 5.29
N ILE A 247 9.55 -13.05 4.45
CA ILE A 247 9.36 -13.13 3.01
C ILE A 247 10.67 -13.58 2.39
N GLU A 248 10.63 -14.75 1.77
CA GLU A 248 11.74 -15.29 1.00
C GLU A 248 11.35 -15.30 -0.48
N VAL A 249 12.21 -14.78 -1.33
CA VAL A 249 11.94 -14.61 -2.76
C VAL A 249 12.98 -15.35 -3.58
N HIS A 250 12.56 -16.39 -4.30
CA HIS A 250 13.37 -17.00 -5.36
C HIS A 250 13.13 -16.26 -6.67
N ILE A 251 14.15 -15.57 -7.17
CA ILE A 251 14.08 -14.76 -8.39
C ILE A 251 14.53 -15.61 -9.57
N ILE A 252 13.59 -15.98 -10.43
CA ILE A 252 13.81 -16.93 -11.52
C ILE A 252 14.68 -16.29 -12.62
N GLY A 253 15.83 -16.92 -12.88
CA GLY A 253 16.75 -16.47 -13.93
C GLY A 253 17.58 -15.24 -13.56
N PHE A 254 17.62 -14.87 -12.27
CA PHE A 254 18.50 -13.84 -11.78
C PHE A 254 19.80 -14.45 -11.23
N GLU A 255 20.91 -13.92 -11.68
CA GLU A 255 22.23 -14.23 -11.17
C GLU A 255 22.89 -12.95 -10.70
N GLY A 256 23.34 -12.92 -9.45
CA GLY A 256 24.00 -11.76 -8.88
C GLY A 256 23.85 -11.63 -7.37
N ASN A 257 24.55 -10.64 -6.82
CA ASN A 257 24.47 -10.29 -5.40
C ASN A 257 23.57 -9.06 -5.22
N ILE A 258 22.53 -9.21 -4.42
CA ILE A 258 21.54 -8.15 -4.10
C ILE A 258 21.45 -7.88 -2.60
N TYR A 259 22.36 -8.39 -1.78
CA TYR A 259 22.38 -8.08 -0.34
C TYR A 259 22.54 -6.58 -0.11
N GLY A 260 21.77 -6.05 0.84
CA GLY A 260 21.76 -4.63 1.15
C GLY A 260 21.08 -3.76 0.08
N LYS A 261 20.33 -4.37 -0.86
CA LYS A 261 19.53 -3.65 -1.85
C LYS A 261 18.06 -3.75 -1.52
N ASP A 262 17.35 -2.68 -1.78
CA ASP A 262 15.88 -2.69 -1.78
C ASP A 262 15.38 -3.31 -3.08
N ILE A 263 14.39 -4.19 -2.96
CA ILE A 263 13.68 -4.76 -4.10
C ILE A 263 12.17 -4.65 -3.90
N PHE A 264 11.46 -4.51 -5.00
CA PHE A 264 10.00 -4.62 -4.99
C PHE A 264 9.57 -6.05 -5.27
N VAL A 265 8.55 -6.51 -4.57
CA VAL A 265 7.97 -7.85 -4.76
C VAL A 265 6.47 -7.71 -4.99
N GLU A 266 6.00 -8.15 -6.15
CA GLU A 266 4.61 -8.14 -6.57
C GLU A 266 4.00 -9.53 -6.40
N PHE A 267 2.86 -9.60 -5.73
CA PHE A 267 2.09 -10.82 -5.56
C PHE A 267 1.03 -10.94 -6.66
N ILE A 268 1.06 -12.02 -7.42
CA ILE A 268 0.12 -12.25 -8.53
C ILE A 268 -0.93 -13.27 -8.15
N ASP A 269 -0.50 -14.44 -7.62
CA ASP A 269 -1.44 -15.50 -7.25
C ASP A 269 -0.89 -16.38 -6.13
N TYR A 270 -1.80 -16.99 -5.38
CA TYR A 270 -1.50 -18.02 -4.40
C TYR A 270 -1.28 -19.36 -5.07
N MET A 271 -0.23 -20.08 -4.68
CA MET A 271 0.12 -21.37 -5.28
C MET A 271 -0.26 -22.55 -4.42
N ARG A 272 0.11 -22.50 -3.14
CA ARG A 272 -0.11 -23.60 -2.15
C ARG A 272 0.23 -23.15 -0.73
N SER A 273 -0.21 -23.92 0.26
CA SER A 273 0.23 -23.78 1.65
C SER A 273 1.70 -24.21 1.82
N GLU A 274 2.31 -23.81 2.92
CA GLU A 274 3.60 -24.36 3.35
C GLU A 274 3.46 -25.87 3.58
N LYS A 275 4.53 -26.60 3.28
CA LYS A 275 4.59 -28.05 3.44
C LYS A 275 5.92 -28.44 4.09
N LYS A 276 5.88 -29.36 5.04
CA LYS A 276 7.08 -30.03 5.54
C LYS A 276 7.48 -31.15 4.57
N PHE A 277 8.78 -31.36 4.39
CA PHE A 277 9.33 -32.37 3.52
C PHE A 277 10.17 -33.32 4.35
N ASP A 278 10.07 -34.61 4.07
CA ASP A 278 10.83 -35.64 4.79
C ASP A 278 12.27 -35.77 4.27
N SER A 279 12.55 -35.23 3.09
CA SER A 279 13.87 -35.22 2.48
C SER A 279 14.15 -33.94 1.67
N VAL A 280 15.44 -33.64 1.49
CA VAL A 280 15.92 -32.56 0.61
C VAL A 280 15.52 -32.82 -0.85
N LEU A 281 15.43 -34.08 -1.26
CA LEU A 281 15.03 -34.45 -2.61
C LEU A 281 13.56 -34.07 -2.88
N GLU A 282 12.67 -34.40 -1.97
CA GLU A 282 11.25 -34.01 -2.08
C GLU A 282 11.05 -32.48 -2.10
N LEU A 283 11.82 -31.76 -1.26
CA LEU A 283 11.82 -30.30 -1.29
C LEU A 283 12.24 -29.79 -2.68
N LYS A 284 13.35 -30.31 -3.23
CA LYS A 284 13.86 -29.89 -4.55
C LYS A 284 12.83 -30.16 -5.66
N GLU A 285 12.24 -31.34 -5.67
CA GLU A 285 11.17 -31.69 -6.64
C GLU A 285 9.97 -30.75 -6.58
N GLN A 286 9.53 -30.39 -5.35
CA GLN A 286 8.42 -29.46 -5.20
C GLN A 286 8.80 -28.06 -5.66
N LEU A 287 9.98 -27.56 -5.33
CA LEU A 287 10.47 -26.25 -5.76
C LEU A 287 10.57 -26.15 -7.30
N GLU A 288 11.01 -27.26 -7.97
CA GLU A 288 11.02 -27.32 -9.43
C GLU A 288 9.60 -27.24 -10.02
N LYS A 289 8.62 -27.96 -9.44
CA LYS A 289 7.22 -27.89 -9.86
C LYS A 289 6.67 -26.47 -9.70
N ASP A 290 6.98 -25.81 -8.59
CA ASP A 290 6.57 -24.42 -8.32
C ASP A 290 7.21 -23.47 -9.36
N ARG A 291 8.51 -23.66 -9.66
CA ARG A 291 9.24 -22.85 -10.64
C ARG A 291 8.64 -22.97 -12.05
N GLU A 292 8.38 -24.21 -12.50
CA GLU A 292 7.77 -24.45 -13.80
C GLU A 292 6.32 -23.90 -13.87
N LYS A 293 5.54 -24.04 -12.79
CA LYS A 293 4.20 -23.45 -12.71
C LYS A 293 4.28 -21.91 -12.82
N ALA A 294 5.19 -21.28 -12.08
CA ALA A 294 5.37 -19.83 -12.13
C ALA A 294 5.83 -19.35 -13.52
N LYS A 295 6.81 -20.03 -14.15
CA LYS A 295 7.27 -19.70 -15.50
C LYS A 295 6.17 -19.76 -16.54
N ASN A 296 5.31 -20.78 -16.49
CA ASN A 296 4.25 -21.02 -17.46
C ASN A 296 3.01 -20.16 -17.25
N THR A 297 2.75 -19.71 -16.03
CA THR A 297 1.58 -18.91 -15.67
C THR A 297 1.85 -17.40 -15.79
N LEU A 298 3.00 -16.95 -15.33
CA LEU A 298 3.38 -15.54 -15.40
C LEU A 298 3.78 -15.15 -16.85
N LYS A 299 3.37 -13.96 -17.29
CA LYS A 299 3.65 -13.43 -18.62
C LYS A 299 5.03 -12.77 -18.71
#